data_f443dbc7ca30d016fbd2542dc34245c0
#
_entry.id   f443dbc7ca30d016fbd2542dc34245c0
#
_cell.length_a   1.000
_cell.length_b   1.000
_cell.length_c   1.000
_cell.angle_alpha   90.00
_cell.angle_beta   90.00
_cell.angle_gamma   90.00
#
_symmetry.space_group_name_H-M   'P 1'
#
loop_
_entity.id
_entity.type
_entity.pdbx_description
1 polymer ?
#
loop_
_entity_poly.entity_id
_entity_poly.type
_entity_poly.pdbx_seq_one_letter_code
_entity_poly.pdbx_strand_id
1 'polypeptide(L)'
;MSKVNWDDYTSKGFYDELIKAPGQPRPEAELLCQYLANLDARELSEHKTAAEVAIQLMGITFTVYTEGNMIDRAWPFDIVPRIIPLAEWQKTDAGLKQRVQALNMFIDDLYHDQKIVKDGVVPREVLAQSVNFRPQCVGISTPHNVWAHICGSDLVRDKDGTLYVLEDNLRVP
;
A
#
# COMPACT_ATOMS: atom_id res chain seq x y z
N MET A 1 -0.02 15.31 -33.05
CA MET A 1 -0.07 14.11 -32.16
C MET A 1 -1.29 14.24 -31.27
N SER A 2 -1.99 13.14 -30.96
CA SER A 2 -3.21 13.20 -30.14
C SER A 2 -2.85 13.52 -28.70
N LYS A 3 -3.53 14.50 -28.15
CA LYS A 3 -3.50 14.80 -26.71
C LYS A 3 -4.35 13.78 -25.96
N VAL A 4 -4.16 13.67 -24.64
CA VAL A 4 -5.03 12.84 -23.80
C VAL A 4 -6.46 13.37 -23.88
N ASN A 5 -7.39 12.49 -24.27
CA ASN A 5 -8.82 12.82 -24.35
C ASN A 5 -9.57 12.05 -23.26
N TRP A 6 -10.09 12.77 -22.28
CA TRP A 6 -10.84 12.17 -21.18
C TRP A 6 -12.29 11.82 -21.54
N ASP A 7 -12.82 12.36 -22.65
CA ASP A 7 -14.20 12.10 -23.06
C ASP A 7 -14.43 10.64 -23.50
N ASP A 8 -13.37 10.02 -24.05
CA ASP A 8 -13.41 8.62 -24.50
C ASP A 8 -12.92 7.64 -23.42
N TYR A 9 -12.48 8.15 -22.25
CA TYR A 9 -11.96 7.32 -21.18
C TYR A 9 -13.08 6.74 -20.32
N THR A 10 -13.00 5.45 -20.01
CA THR A 10 -13.90 4.77 -19.06
C THR A 10 -13.11 3.87 -18.11
N SER A 11 -13.47 3.87 -16.85
CA SER A 11 -12.86 3.00 -15.82
C SER A 11 -13.36 1.54 -15.87
N LYS A 12 -14.20 1.20 -16.84
CA LYS A 12 -14.78 -0.16 -17.03
C LYS A 12 -15.43 -0.74 -15.76
N GLY A 13 -16.06 0.12 -14.95
CA GLY A 13 -16.74 -0.27 -13.71
C GLY A 13 -15.85 -0.33 -12.46
N PHE A 14 -14.60 0.03 -12.58
CA PHE A 14 -13.71 0.23 -11.41
C PHE A 14 -13.80 1.67 -10.90
N TYR A 15 -13.47 1.86 -9.63
CA TYR A 15 -13.26 3.20 -9.11
C TYR A 15 -12.00 3.79 -9.70
N ASP A 16 -12.11 5.00 -10.24
CA ASP A 16 -10.99 5.75 -10.75
C ASP A 16 -10.76 6.99 -9.89
N GLU A 17 -9.52 7.26 -9.51
CA GLU A 17 -9.16 8.36 -8.60
C GLU A 17 -9.07 9.70 -9.32
N LEU A 18 -8.97 9.70 -10.64
CA LEU A 18 -8.86 10.91 -11.46
C LEU A 18 -10.18 11.28 -12.14
N ILE A 19 -10.87 10.30 -12.70
CA ILE A 19 -12.03 10.48 -13.57
C ILE A 19 -13.29 9.87 -12.95
N LYS A 20 -14.31 10.69 -12.74
CA LYS A 20 -15.59 10.24 -12.19
C LYS A 20 -16.49 9.63 -13.27
N ALA A 21 -16.49 10.22 -14.45
CA ALA A 21 -17.21 9.78 -15.64
C ALA A 21 -16.48 10.32 -16.87
N PRO A 22 -16.72 9.82 -18.09
CA PRO A 22 -16.09 10.33 -19.30
C PRO A 22 -16.13 11.85 -19.36
N GLY A 23 -14.99 12.48 -19.57
CA GLY A 23 -14.84 13.95 -19.61
C GLY A 23 -15.02 14.67 -18.27
N GLN A 24 -15.24 13.95 -17.15
CA GLN A 24 -15.50 14.54 -15.83
C GLN A 24 -14.41 14.18 -14.82
N PRO A 25 -13.34 14.94 -14.70
CA PRO A 25 -12.37 14.79 -13.63
C PRO A 25 -13.01 14.91 -12.24
N ARG A 26 -12.44 14.22 -11.27
CA ARG A 26 -12.79 14.49 -9.86
C ARG A 26 -12.23 15.85 -9.45
N PRO A 27 -12.90 16.59 -8.54
CA PRO A 27 -12.45 17.92 -8.12
C PRO A 27 -10.99 17.94 -7.67
N GLU A 28 -10.56 16.91 -6.94
CA GLU A 28 -9.22 16.79 -6.41
C GLU A 28 -8.16 16.51 -7.48
N ALA A 29 -8.57 15.96 -8.63
CA ALA A 29 -7.70 15.60 -9.74
C ALA A 29 -7.78 16.59 -10.92
N GLU A 30 -8.61 17.63 -10.85
CA GLU A 30 -8.88 18.52 -11.96
C GLU A 30 -7.61 19.15 -12.54
N LEU A 31 -6.74 19.70 -11.68
CA LEU A 31 -5.49 20.33 -12.13
C LEU A 31 -4.54 19.33 -12.79
N LEU A 32 -4.45 18.11 -12.25
CA LEU A 32 -3.64 17.05 -12.84
C LEU A 32 -4.21 16.63 -14.19
N CYS A 33 -5.51 16.42 -14.30
CA CYS A 33 -6.17 16.07 -15.55
C CYS A 33 -5.99 17.15 -16.62
N GLN A 34 -6.07 18.43 -16.25
CA GLN A 34 -5.79 19.56 -17.15
C GLN A 34 -4.33 19.55 -17.60
N TYR A 35 -3.39 19.32 -16.70
CA TYR A 35 -1.96 19.21 -17.04
C TYR A 35 -1.71 18.06 -18.03
N LEU A 36 -2.20 16.86 -17.72
CA LEU A 36 -2.04 15.68 -18.58
C LEU A 36 -2.70 15.88 -19.95
N ALA A 37 -3.85 16.53 -20.01
CA ALA A 37 -4.54 16.83 -21.28
C ALA A 37 -3.77 17.81 -22.18
N ASN A 38 -2.84 18.58 -21.62
CA ASN A 38 -1.98 19.47 -22.41
C ASN A 38 -0.74 18.79 -22.99
N LEU A 39 -0.35 17.64 -22.44
CA LEU A 39 0.79 16.86 -22.92
C LEU A 39 0.43 16.09 -24.20
N ASP A 40 1.36 15.98 -25.11
CA ASP A 40 1.25 15.06 -26.24
C ASP A 40 1.84 13.68 -25.91
N ALA A 41 1.59 12.69 -26.77
CA ALA A 41 2.06 11.33 -26.55
C ALA A 41 3.59 11.20 -26.49
N ARG A 42 4.32 12.10 -27.16
CA ARG A 42 5.79 12.13 -27.12
C ARG A 42 6.27 12.65 -25.77
N GLU A 43 5.70 13.75 -25.28
CA GLU A 43 6.04 14.32 -23.97
C GLU A 43 5.78 13.31 -22.83
N LEU A 44 4.64 12.61 -22.88
CA LEU A 44 4.35 11.54 -21.91
C LEU A 44 5.38 10.41 -21.98
N SER A 45 5.79 9.99 -23.18
CA SER A 45 6.83 8.98 -23.35
C SER A 45 8.20 9.44 -22.84
N GLU A 46 8.55 10.70 -23.06
CA GLU A 46 9.79 11.30 -22.56
C GLU A 46 9.79 11.36 -21.03
N HIS A 47 8.68 11.76 -20.39
CA HIS A 47 8.53 11.73 -18.94
C HIS A 47 8.67 10.31 -18.36
N LYS A 48 8.03 9.32 -18.99
CA LYS A 48 8.15 7.92 -18.58
C LYS A 48 9.60 7.44 -18.65
N THR A 49 10.26 7.69 -19.78
CA THR A 49 11.68 7.30 -19.96
C THR A 49 12.58 7.99 -18.94
N ALA A 50 12.37 9.28 -18.69
CA ALA A 50 13.14 10.02 -17.70
C ALA A 50 12.96 9.46 -16.28
N ALA A 51 11.73 9.07 -15.91
CA ALA A 51 11.46 8.43 -14.62
C ALA A 51 12.13 7.06 -14.50
N GLU A 52 12.06 6.22 -15.53
CA GLU A 52 12.73 4.90 -15.56
C GLU A 52 14.25 5.04 -15.41
N VAL A 53 14.87 5.98 -16.12
CA VAL A 53 16.31 6.27 -16.01
C VAL A 53 16.66 6.77 -14.60
N ALA A 54 15.88 7.68 -14.04
CA ALA A 54 16.11 8.19 -12.69
C ALA A 54 16.04 7.08 -11.64
N ILE A 55 15.06 6.19 -11.72
CA ILE A 55 14.89 5.05 -10.82
C ILE A 55 16.10 4.10 -10.92
N GLN A 56 16.56 3.81 -12.13
CA GLN A 56 17.76 2.98 -12.34
C GLN A 56 19.01 3.63 -11.76
N LEU A 57 19.21 4.94 -11.97
CA LEU A 57 20.35 5.67 -11.43
C LEU A 57 20.36 5.73 -9.91
N MET A 58 19.18 5.72 -9.28
CA MET A 58 19.04 5.63 -7.82
C MET A 58 19.28 4.22 -7.28
N GLY A 59 19.47 3.22 -8.14
CA GLY A 59 19.64 1.82 -7.74
C GLY A 59 18.38 1.18 -7.21
N ILE A 60 17.20 1.73 -7.53
CA ILE A 60 15.91 1.16 -7.14
C ILE A 60 15.54 0.08 -8.14
N THR A 61 15.98 -1.14 -7.85
CA THR A 61 15.74 -2.32 -8.66
C THR A 61 15.08 -3.41 -7.82
N PHE A 62 14.46 -4.38 -8.48
CA PHE A 62 14.01 -5.61 -7.84
C PHE A 62 14.50 -6.81 -8.65
N THR A 63 14.84 -7.85 -7.92
CA THR A 63 15.35 -9.07 -8.52
C THR A 63 14.20 -10.02 -8.82
N VAL A 64 14.02 -10.37 -10.08
CA VAL A 64 13.07 -11.41 -10.47
C VAL A 64 13.82 -12.74 -10.52
N TYR A 65 13.34 -13.70 -9.73
CA TYR A 65 13.83 -15.06 -9.75
C TYR A 65 13.05 -15.82 -10.82
N THR A 66 13.69 -16.08 -11.95
CA THR A 66 13.23 -17.06 -12.96
C THR A 66 14.17 -18.25 -12.95
N GLU A 67 13.71 -19.42 -13.37
CA GLU A 67 14.43 -20.68 -13.33
C GLU A 67 15.91 -20.52 -13.73
N GLY A 68 16.78 -20.43 -12.71
CA GLY A 68 18.24 -20.38 -12.86
C GLY A 68 18.88 -19.02 -13.16
N ASN A 69 18.11 -17.93 -13.32
CA ASN A 69 18.65 -16.60 -13.60
C ASN A 69 18.08 -15.54 -12.63
N MET A 70 18.97 -14.73 -12.06
CA MET A 70 18.64 -13.50 -11.36
C MET A 70 18.67 -12.34 -12.36
N ILE A 71 17.55 -11.70 -12.59
CA ILE A 71 17.48 -10.54 -13.48
C ILE A 71 17.06 -9.33 -12.64
N ASP A 72 17.96 -8.36 -12.51
CA ASP A 72 17.63 -7.07 -11.91
C ASP A 72 16.85 -6.23 -12.94
N ARG A 73 15.63 -5.86 -12.55
CA ARG A 73 14.77 -4.98 -13.33
C ARG A 73 14.57 -3.66 -12.59
N ALA A 74 14.48 -2.57 -13.35
CA ALA A 74 14.03 -1.31 -12.77
C ALA A 74 12.63 -1.51 -12.18
N TRP A 75 12.38 -0.88 -11.02
CA TRP A 75 11.06 -0.89 -10.39
C TRP A 75 10.03 -0.31 -11.36
N PRO A 76 8.91 -1.01 -11.64
CA PRO A 76 7.87 -0.46 -12.48
C PRO A 76 7.25 0.77 -11.80
N PHE A 77 7.24 1.88 -12.53
CA PHE A 77 6.77 3.16 -12.03
C PHE A 77 5.75 3.75 -12.99
N ASP A 78 4.59 4.12 -12.46
CA ASP A 78 3.58 4.88 -13.20
C ASP A 78 3.81 6.37 -13.00
N ILE A 79 3.93 7.11 -14.10
CA ILE A 79 4.11 8.58 -14.07
C ILE A 79 2.83 9.33 -13.75
N VAL A 80 1.67 8.67 -13.80
CA VAL A 80 0.39 9.24 -13.40
C VAL A 80 0.15 8.95 -11.92
N PRO A 81 0.23 9.96 -11.04
CA PRO A 81 0.09 9.73 -9.60
C PRO A 81 -1.36 9.41 -9.23
N ARG A 82 -1.53 8.57 -8.24
CA ARG A 82 -2.82 8.36 -7.57
C ARG A 82 -3.13 9.56 -6.68
N ILE A 83 -4.34 10.06 -6.77
CA ILE A 83 -4.80 11.19 -5.95
C ILE A 83 -5.67 10.68 -4.80
N ILE A 84 -5.22 10.93 -3.59
CA ILE A 84 -5.97 10.60 -2.38
C ILE A 84 -6.33 11.92 -1.68
N PRO A 85 -7.62 12.27 -1.59
CA PRO A 85 -8.07 13.49 -0.92
C PRO A 85 -7.66 13.52 0.56
N LEU A 86 -7.32 14.69 1.09
CA LEU A 86 -6.87 14.85 2.48
C LEU A 86 -7.87 14.28 3.49
N ALA A 87 -9.16 14.54 3.29
CA ALA A 87 -10.20 14.04 4.20
C ALA A 87 -10.28 12.49 4.21
N GLU A 88 -10.10 11.87 3.05
CA GLU A 88 -10.02 10.41 2.94
C GLU A 88 -8.77 9.88 3.61
N TRP A 89 -7.62 10.52 3.36
CA TRP A 89 -6.37 10.13 3.99
C TRP A 89 -6.43 10.23 5.52
N GLN A 90 -7.00 11.30 6.06
CA GLN A 90 -7.15 11.47 7.51
C GLN A 90 -7.99 10.35 8.14
N LYS A 91 -9.07 9.94 7.48
CA LYS A 91 -9.90 8.80 7.92
C LYS A 91 -9.11 7.48 7.86
N THR A 92 -8.41 7.25 6.77
CA THR A 92 -7.58 6.05 6.55
C THR A 92 -6.45 5.98 7.58
N ASP A 93 -5.71 7.06 7.77
CA ASP A 93 -4.61 7.18 8.75
C ASP A 93 -5.09 6.88 10.17
N ALA A 94 -6.23 7.45 10.58
CA ALA A 94 -6.81 7.17 11.89
C ALA A 94 -7.18 5.69 12.06
N GLY A 95 -7.75 5.06 11.03
CA GLY A 95 -8.08 3.65 11.04
C GLY A 95 -6.85 2.75 11.08
N LEU A 96 -5.81 3.08 10.33
CA LEU A 96 -4.54 2.33 10.33
C LEU A 96 -3.82 2.45 11.68
N LYS A 97 -3.80 3.62 12.30
CA LYS A 97 -3.25 3.82 13.65
C LYS A 97 -3.96 2.96 14.68
N GLN A 98 -5.29 2.94 14.67
CA GLN A 98 -6.08 2.09 15.55
C GLN A 98 -5.78 0.61 15.33
N ARG A 99 -5.68 0.18 14.08
CA ARG A 99 -5.37 -1.20 13.70
C ARG A 99 -3.98 -1.63 14.18
N VAL A 100 -2.96 -0.83 13.90
CA VAL A 100 -1.57 -1.12 14.32
C VAL A 100 -1.44 -1.15 15.85
N GLN A 101 -2.16 -0.26 16.56
CA GLN A 101 -2.22 -0.28 18.01
C GLN A 101 -2.84 -1.60 18.53
N ALA A 102 -3.95 -2.03 17.96
CA ALA A 102 -4.58 -3.30 18.33
C ALA A 102 -3.67 -4.49 18.07
N LEU A 103 -2.94 -4.50 16.95
CA LEU A 103 -1.96 -5.55 16.62
C LEU A 103 -0.77 -5.56 17.60
N ASN A 104 -0.26 -4.40 18.02
CA ASN A 104 0.77 -4.34 19.05
C ASN A 104 0.25 -4.86 20.41
N MET A 105 -0.97 -4.50 20.81
CA MET A 105 -1.60 -5.03 22.02
C MET A 105 -1.80 -6.56 21.95
N PHE A 106 -2.16 -7.07 20.77
CA PHE A 106 -2.29 -8.52 20.55
C PHE A 106 -0.94 -9.24 20.73
N ILE A 107 0.14 -8.70 20.14
CA ILE A 107 1.48 -9.29 20.28
C ILE A 107 1.93 -9.24 21.75
N ASP A 108 1.69 -8.11 22.43
CA ASP A 108 2.01 -7.94 23.84
C ASP A 108 1.31 -9.00 24.71
N ASP A 109 0.01 -9.20 24.50
CA ASP A 109 -0.75 -10.24 25.20
C ASP A 109 -0.20 -11.65 24.95
N LEU A 110 0.20 -11.96 23.71
CA LEU A 110 0.79 -13.28 23.38
C LEU A 110 2.09 -13.57 24.14
N TYR A 111 2.90 -12.55 24.40
CA TYR A 111 4.17 -12.68 25.11
C TYR A 111 4.07 -12.48 26.63
N HIS A 112 2.88 -12.16 27.16
CA HIS A 112 2.61 -11.99 28.59
C HIS A 112 1.48 -12.90 29.06
N ASP A 113 0.27 -12.32 29.20
CA ASP A 113 -0.84 -13.00 29.86
C ASP A 113 -1.53 -14.06 29.00
N GLN A 114 -1.44 -13.97 27.68
CA GLN A 114 -2.14 -14.83 26.72
C GLN A 114 -3.66 -14.87 26.96
N LYS A 115 -4.27 -13.72 27.28
CA LYS A 115 -5.70 -13.60 27.54
C LYS A 115 -6.53 -14.07 26.37
N ILE A 116 -6.15 -13.62 25.16
CA ILE A 116 -6.86 -13.97 23.93
C ILE A 116 -6.90 -15.49 23.66
N VAL A 117 -5.87 -16.21 24.11
CA VAL A 117 -5.81 -17.69 24.03
C VAL A 117 -6.62 -18.31 25.17
N LYS A 118 -6.52 -17.77 26.41
CA LYS A 118 -7.30 -18.24 27.57
C LYS A 118 -8.79 -18.09 27.38
N ASP A 119 -9.20 -16.99 26.72
CA ASP A 119 -10.59 -16.70 26.40
C ASP A 119 -11.12 -17.49 25.18
N GLY A 120 -10.27 -18.28 24.56
CA GLY A 120 -10.63 -19.14 23.41
C GLY A 120 -10.86 -18.39 22.11
N VAL A 121 -10.51 -17.12 22.02
CA VAL A 121 -10.63 -16.31 20.77
C VAL A 121 -9.60 -16.78 19.75
N VAL A 122 -8.37 -17.04 20.18
CA VAL A 122 -7.33 -17.66 19.38
C VAL A 122 -7.05 -19.07 19.91
N PRO A 123 -7.19 -20.11 19.08
CA PRO A 123 -6.87 -21.48 19.50
C PRO A 123 -5.40 -21.60 19.89
N ARG A 124 -5.12 -22.32 20.97
CA ARG A 124 -3.76 -22.54 21.48
C ARG A 124 -2.84 -23.18 20.44
N GLU A 125 -3.39 -24.02 19.60
CA GLU A 125 -2.67 -24.75 18.55
C GLU A 125 -2.08 -23.79 17.51
N VAL A 126 -2.78 -22.69 17.22
CA VAL A 126 -2.29 -21.65 16.29
C VAL A 126 -0.99 -21.04 16.81
N LEU A 127 -0.92 -20.72 18.10
CA LEU A 127 0.29 -20.19 18.71
C LEU A 127 1.40 -21.25 18.80
N ALA A 128 1.06 -22.47 19.19
CA ALA A 128 2.02 -23.55 19.33
C ALA A 128 2.67 -23.99 18.02
N GLN A 129 1.94 -23.88 16.90
CA GLN A 129 2.41 -24.21 15.55
C GLN A 129 3.09 -23.04 14.84
N SER A 130 3.01 -21.82 15.38
CA SER A 130 3.59 -20.65 14.77
C SER A 130 5.12 -20.68 14.82
N VAL A 131 5.75 -20.83 13.68
CA VAL A 131 7.23 -20.78 13.53
C VAL A 131 7.81 -19.41 13.87
N ASN A 132 6.98 -18.38 13.91
CA ASN A 132 7.39 -17.01 14.21
C ASN A 132 7.25 -16.65 15.70
N PHE A 133 6.53 -17.45 16.48
CA PHE A 133 6.48 -17.25 17.93
C PHE A 133 7.86 -17.58 18.54
N ARG A 134 8.37 -16.68 19.38
CA ARG A 134 9.70 -16.79 20.00
C ARG A 134 9.56 -16.99 21.51
N PRO A 135 9.58 -18.24 22.03
CA PRO A 135 9.41 -18.50 23.46
C PRO A 135 10.37 -17.74 24.36
N GLN A 136 11.58 -17.46 23.87
CA GLN A 136 12.59 -16.67 24.59
C GLN A 136 12.21 -15.20 24.82
N CYS A 137 11.18 -14.70 24.12
CA CYS A 137 10.65 -13.36 24.29
C CYS A 137 9.49 -13.27 25.29
N VAL A 138 9.07 -14.41 25.87
CA VAL A 138 7.99 -14.40 26.86
C VAL A 138 8.43 -13.64 28.11
N GLY A 139 7.61 -12.70 28.56
CA GLY A 139 7.86 -11.84 29.71
C GLY A 139 8.79 -10.66 29.44
N ILE A 140 9.22 -10.44 28.20
CA ILE A 140 10.02 -9.25 27.82
C ILE A 140 9.08 -8.05 27.64
N SER A 141 9.39 -6.94 28.31
CA SER A 141 8.71 -5.66 28.08
C SER A 141 9.49 -4.84 27.07
N THR A 142 8.82 -4.42 26.02
CA THR A 142 9.41 -3.54 24.98
C THR A 142 9.24 -2.07 25.37
N PRO A 143 10.15 -1.17 24.94
CA PRO A 143 9.96 0.27 25.16
C PRO A 143 8.62 0.73 24.58
N HIS A 144 7.86 1.48 25.37
CA HIS A 144 6.53 2.00 25.02
C HIS A 144 5.49 0.93 24.62
N ASN A 145 5.72 -0.33 24.93
CA ASN A 145 4.90 -1.49 24.51
C ASN A 145 4.80 -1.61 22.97
N VAL A 146 5.83 -1.16 22.25
CA VAL A 146 5.88 -1.24 20.79
C VAL A 146 6.66 -2.49 20.38
N TRP A 147 5.97 -3.44 19.79
CA TRP A 147 6.52 -4.68 19.25
C TRP A 147 6.86 -4.55 17.76
N ALA A 148 6.00 -3.87 17.00
CA ALA A 148 6.21 -3.57 15.59
C ALA A 148 6.48 -2.07 15.43
N HIS A 149 7.74 -1.71 15.10
CA HIS A 149 8.17 -0.30 15.02
C HIS A 149 7.84 0.34 13.68
N ILE A 150 7.94 -0.44 12.60
CA ILE A 150 7.60 -0.05 11.24
C ILE A 150 6.61 -1.07 10.73
N CYS A 151 5.47 -0.60 10.24
CA CYS A 151 4.38 -1.43 9.74
C CYS A 151 4.02 -0.98 8.34
N GLY A 152 3.97 -1.92 7.39
CA GLY A 152 3.41 -1.71 6.05
C GLY A 152 2.02 -2.30 6.00
N SER A 153 1.00 -1.45 5.90
CA SER A 153 -0.38 -1.91 5.67
C SER A 153 -0.73 -1.73 4.20
N ASP A 154 -0.99 -2.83 3.53
CA ASP A 154 -1.39 -2.82 2.13
C ASP A 154 -2.87 -2.51 2.01
N LEU A 155 -3.19 -1.53 1.17
CA LEU A 155 -4.55 -1.07 0.95
C LEU A 155 -5.01 -1.41 -0.47
N VAL A 156 -6.25 -1.84 -0.58
CA VAL A 156 -6.93 -2.04 -1.85
C VAL A 156 -8.18 -1.20 -1.90
N ARG A 157 -8.43 -0.57 -3.03
CA ARG A 157 -9.65 0.20 -3.26
C ARG A 157 -10.66 -0.64 -4.03
N ASP A 158 -11.86 -0.78 -3.50
CA ASP A 158 -12.95 -1.47 -4.18
C ASP A 158 -13.61 -0.54 -5.22
N LYS A 159 -14.48 -1.12 -6.01
CA LYS A 159 -15.25 -0.45 -7.09
C LYS A 159 -16.13 0.71 -6.61
N ASP A 160 -16.53 0.71 -5.36
CA ASP A 160 -17.32 1.78 -4.73
C ASP A 160 -16.45 2.91 -4.15
N GLY A 161 -15.10 2.76 -4.22
CA GLY A 161 -14.14 3.71 -3.68
C GLY A 161 -13.72 3.43 -2.24
N THR A 162 -14.28 2.43 -1.58
CA THR A 162 -13.90 2.07 -0.20
C THR A 162 -12.50 1.48 -0.16
N LEU A 163 -11.67 1.98 0.75
CA LEU A 163 -10.33 1.42 1.03
C LEU A 163 -10.45 0.30 2.06
N TYR A 164 -9.89 -0.85 1.72
CA TYR A 164 -9.78 -2.02 2.60
C TYR A 164 -8.32 -2.33 2.87
N VAL A 165 -8.02 -2.80 4.09
CA VAL A 165 -6.71 -3.36 4.40
C VAL A 165 -6.65 -4.78 3.83
N LEU A 166 -5.67 -5.03 2.97
CA LEU A 166 -5.40 -6.35 2.41
C LEU A 166 -4.57 -7.17 3.39
N GLU A 167 -3.47 -6.60 3.88
CA GLU A 167 -2.60 -7.22 4.88
C GLU A 167 -1.82 -6.18 5.69
N ASP A 168 -1.22 -6.64 6.79
CA ASP A 168 -0.29 -5.85 7.60
C ASP A 168 1.05 -6.56 7.70
N ASN A 169 2.10 -5.93 7.17
CA ASN A 169 3.47 -6.39 7.30
C ASN A 169 4.10 -5.77 8.56
N LEU A 170 4.19 -6.55 9.64
CA LEU A 170 4.66 -6.09 10.95
C LEU A 170 6.13 -6.39 11.22
N ARG A 171 6.80 -7.13 10.35
CA ARG A 171 8.17 -7.56 10.58
C ARG A 171 9.16 -7.07 9.52
N VAL A 172 8.79 -7.15 8.28
CA VAL A 172 9.61 -6.73 7.12
C VAL A 172 8.68 -5.99 6.16
N PRO A 173 8.32 -4.75 6.50
CA PRO A 173 7.44 -3.94 5.68
C PRO A 173 8.12 -3.46 4.39
#